data_4bca19171b1022c05dfb4bb11240980d
#
_entry.id   4bca19171b1022c05dfb4bb11240980d
#
_cell.length_a   1.000
_cell.length_b   1.000
_cell.length_c   1.000
_cell.angle_alpha   90.00
_cell.angle_beta   90.00
_cell.angle_gamma   90.00
#
_symmetry.space_group_name_H-M   'P 1'
#
loop_
_entity.id
_entity.type
_entity.pdbx_description
1 polymer ?
#
loop_
_entity_poly.entity_id
_entity_poly.type
_entity_poly.pdbx_seq_one_letter_code
_entity_poly.pdbx_strand_id
1 'polypeptide(L)'
;MKVDFNQVDWSLRTNIYEVNVRQYSEKGNLAGFREHMPRLADMGIETLWFMPLTPISVKNRKGSLGSYYACSSYVEINEEFGTAAEFREIVKYAHDLGMKVIVDWVANHTGCDHEWTLEHPDFYKRDNAGNFYDSHGWDDVIDLDYNNQEMRLEMIRSMRFWLQEFNLDGFRCDMAMLTPLDFWLQARLALEENHKLFWLAELDPLDNPDYVQVFDAAYTWRWM
;
A
#
# COMPACT_ATOMS: atom_id res chain seq x y z
N MET A 1 3.40 -5.11 26.70
CA MET A 1 3.62 -6.49 26.19
C MET A 1 4.44 -6.33 24.92
N LYS A 2 5.65 -6.92 24.85
CA LYS A 2 6.43 -6.89 23.61
C LYS A 2 5.82 -7.92 22.69
N VAL A 3 5.31 -7.51 21.54
CA VAL A 3 4.81 -8.45 20.53
C VAL A 3 6.00 -8.80 19.63
N ASP A 4 6.38 -10.07 19.56
CA ASP A 4 7.40 -10.56 18.65
C ASP A 4 6.70 -11.12 17.40
N PHE A 5 6.78 -10.39 16.30
CA PHE A 5 6.35 -10.89 15.01
C PHE A 5 7.46 -11.75 14.39
N ASN A 6 7.09 -12.91 13.89
CA ASN A 6 8.03 -13.75 13.14
C ASN A 6 8.00 -13.33 11.67
N GLN A 7 9.15 -13.00 11.13
CA GLN A 7 9.31 -12.76 9.70
C GLN A 7 8.89 -13.98 8.86
N VAL A 8 8.44 -13.74 7.65
CA VAL A 8 8.24 -14.80 6.66
C VAL A 8 9.60 -15.28 6.15
N ASP A 9 9.83 -16.58 6.13
CA ASP A 9 11.16 -17.17 5.83
C ASP A 9 11.71 -16.74 4.46
N TRP A 10 10.84 -16.59 3.47
CA TRP A 10 11.24 -16.20 2.13
C TRP A 10 11.73 -14.74 2.05
N SER A 11 11.31 -13.85 2.97
CA SER A 11 11.73 -12.43 2.96
C SER A 11 13.23 -12.23 3.17
N LEU A 12 13.90 -13.19 3.82
CA LEU A 12 15.35 -13.10 4.09
C LEU A 12 16.23 -13.25 2.84
N ARG A 13 15.68 -13.73 1.74
CA ARG A 13 16.42 -14.01 0.50
C ARG A 13 15.77 -13.44 -0.74
N THR A 14 14.60 -12.80 -0.59
CA THR A 14 13.85 -12.25 -1.72
C THR A 14 14.55 -11.02 -2.31
N ASN A 15 14.39 -10.84 -3.59
CA ASN A 15 14.58 -9.57 -4.27
C ASN A 15 13.20 -8.99 -4.63
N ILE A 16 13.12 -7.68 -4.74
CA ILE A 16 11.86 -6.98 -4.99
C ILE A 16 11.95 -6.19 -6.30
N TYR A 17 10.97 -6.39 -7.17
CA TYR A 17 10.80 -5.61 -8.39
C TYR A 17 9.59 -4.70 -8.26
N GLU A 18 9.81 -3.38 -8.27
CA GLU A 18 8.75 -2.38 -8.23
C GLU A 18 8.06 -2.28 -9.59
N VAL A 19 6.73 -2.37 -9.61
CA VAL A 19 5.90 -2.36 -10.80
C VAL A 19 5.06 -1.08 -10.84
N ASN A 20 5.43 -0.15 -11.74
CA ASN A 20 4.57 0.96 -12.13
C ASN A 20 3.75 0.53 -13.35
N VAL A 21 2.50 0.11 -13.15
CA VAL A 21 1.65 -0.46 -14.20
C VAL A 21 1.48 0.49 -15.38
N ARG A 22 1.27 1.78 -15.13
CA ARG A 22 1.10 2.81 -16.18
C ARG A 22 2.33 2.95 -17.09
N GLN A 23 3.53 2.74 -16.54
CA GLN A 23 4.79 3.01 -17.24
C GLN A 23 5.51 1.74 -17.68
N TYR A 24 5.07 0.56 -17.23
CA TYR A 24 5.79 -0.68 -17.45
C TYR A 24 5.77 -1.14 -18.91
N SER A 25 4.65 -0.97 -19.60
CA SER A 25 4.46 -1.39 -20.99
C SER A 25 3.82 -0.28 -21.82
N GLU A 26 3.89 -0.42 -23.14
CA GLU A 26 3.20 0.51 -24.06
C GLU A 26 1.69 0.58 -23.82
N LYS A 27 1.08 -0.52 -23.34
CA LYS A 27 -0.35 -0.57 -23.01
C LYS A 27 -0.70 0.18 -21.72
N GLY A 28 0.27 0.38 -20.82
CA GLY A 28 0.09 1.08 -19.55
C GLY A 28 -0.94 0.45 -18.61
N ASN A 29 -1.17 -0.86 -18.71
CA ASN A 29 -2.20 -1.56 -17.94
C ASN A 29 -1.77 -2.98 -17.53
N LEU A 30 -2.60 -3.64 -16.72
CA LEU A 30 -2.37 -4.98 -16.17
C LEU A 30 -2.19 -6.04 -17.26
N ALA A 31 -2.96 -5.96 -18.35
CA ALA A 31 -2.82 -6.89 -19.47
C ALA A 31 -1.45 -6.79 -20.15
N GLY A 32 -0.95 -5.56 -20.33
CA GLY A 32 0.39 -5.34 -20.87
C GLY A 32 1.51 -5.81 -19.94
N PHE A 33 1.34 -5.61 -18.62
CA PHE A 33 2.28 -6.12 -17.62
C PHE A 33 2.35 -7.65 -17.63
N ARG A 34 1.18 -8.31 -17.69
CA ARG A 34 1.08 -9.78 -17.68
C ARG A 34 1.93 -10.47 -18.74
N GLU A 35 2.05 -9.88 -19.93
CA GLU A 35 2.84 -10.44 -21.04
C GLU A 35 4.34 -10.58 -20.70
N HIS A 36 4.84 -9.76 -19.76
CA HIS A 36 6.25 -9.71 -19.38
C HIS A 36 6.59 -10.51 -18.11
N MET A 37 5.60 -11.06 -17.38
CA MET A 37 5.83 -11.77 -16.13
C MET A 37 6.77 -12.99 -16.27
N PRO A 38 6.68 -13.83 -17.35
CA PRO A 38 7.64 -14.91 -17.55
C PRO A 38 9.09 -14.40 -17.62
N ARG A 39 9.33 -13.28 -18.31
CA ARG A 39 10.66 -12.68 -18.38
C ARG A 39 11.18 -12.25 -17.03
N LEU A 40 10.31 -11.70 -16.15
CA LEU A 40 10.71 -11.32 -14.79
C LEU A 40 11.08 -12.54 -13.96
N ALA A 41 10.30 -13.62 -14.06
CA ALA A 41 10.61 -14.88 -13.40
C ALA A 41 11.94 -15.47 -13.91
N ASP A 42 12.19 -15.47 -15.23
CA ASP A 42 13.44 -15.92 -15.84
C ASP A 42 14.65 -15.04 -15.41
N MET A 43 14.43 -13.77 -15.09
CA MET A 43 15.43 -12.89 -14.50
C MET A 43 15.73 -13.19 -13.03
N GLY A 44 14.97 -14.08 -12.40
CA GLY A 44 15.10 -14.44 -11.00
C GLY A 44 14.41 -13.45 -10.04
N ILE A 45 13.39 -12.71 -10.51
CA ILE A 45 12.57 -11.89 -9.62
C ILE A 45 11.70 -12.79 -8.76
N GLU A 46 11.74 -12.57 -7.45
CA GLU A 46 11.03 -13.38 -6.46
C GLU A 46 9.81 -12.66 -5.86
N THR A 47 9.81 -11.33 -5.80
CA THR A 47 8.70 -10.53 -5.29
C THR A 47 8.37 -9.37 -6.21
N LEU A 48 7.11 -9.25 -6.59
CA LEU A 48 6.54 -8.11 -7.30
C LEU A 48 5.92 -7.16 -6.27
N TRP A 49 6.34 -5.91 -6.27
CA TRP A 49 5.70 -4.83 -5.53
C TRP A 49 4.97 -3.91 -6.51
N PHE A 50 3.65 -3.95 -6.48
CA PHE A 50 2.83 -3.03 -7.28
C PHE A 50 2.68 -1.69 -6.58
N MET A 51 3.03 -0.60 -7.25
CA MET A 51 2.65 0.76 -6.86
C MET A 51 1.13 0.84 -6.70
N PRO A 52 0.59 1.88 -6.01
CA PRO A 52 -0.84 1.92 -5.71
C PRO A 52 -1.71 1.67 -6.94
N LEU A 53 -2.62 0.71 -6.83
CA LEU A 53 -3.54 0.29 -7.89
C LEU A 53 -4.94 0.89 -7.72
N THR A 54 -5.16 1.64 -6.65
CA THR A 54 -6.43 2.27 -6.30
C THR A 54 -6.78 3.44 -7.24
N PRO A 55 -8.07 3.80 -7.39
CA PRO A 55 -8.48 4.96 -8.17
C PRO A 55 -7.86 6.25 -7.63
N ILE A 56 -7.54 7.17 -8.53
CA ILE A 56 -6.86 8.43 -8.21
C ILE A 56 -7.88 9.56 -8.08
N SER A 57 -7.79 10.32 -7.01
CA SER A 57 -8.56 11.54 -6.75
C SER A 57 -8.53 12.53 -7.93
N VAL A 58 -9.64 13.17 -8.19
CA VAL A 58 -9.78 14.23 -9.22
C VAL A 58 -9.61 15.61 -8.61
N LYS A 59 -10.11 15.80 -7.39
CA LYS A 59 -10.02 17.09 -6.71
C LYS A 59 -8.58 17.41 -6.32
N ASN A 60 -8.12 18.58 -6.69
CA ASN A 60 -6.75 19.07 -6.49
C ASN A 60 -5.66 18.23 -7.17
N ARG A 61 -6.03 17.43 -8.18
CA ARG A 61 -5.13 16.53 -8.90
C ARG A 61 -3.92 17.26 -9.46
N LYS A 62 -2.73 16.75 -9.18
CA LYS A 62 -1.47 17.24 -9.78
C LYS A 62 -1.28 16.67 -11.18
N GLY A 63 -1.13 17.56 -12.17
CA GLY A 63 -1.02 17.15 -13.58
C GLY A 63 -2.31 16.53 -14.12
N SER A 64 -2.25 15.97 -15.32
CA SER A 64 -3.42 15.41 -16.00
C SER A 64 -3.85 14.04 -15.46
N LEU A 65 -2.91 13.24 -14.95
CA LEU A 65 -3.15 11.86 -14.52
C LEU A 65 -3.24 11.69 -13.00
N GLY A 66 -2.77 12.68 -12.23
CA GLY A 66 -2.75 12.64 -10.77
C GLY A 66 -1.66 11.73 -10.18
N SER A 67 -1.53 11.78 -8.86
CA SER A 67 -0.62 10.95 -8.09
C SER A 67 -1.26 9.60 -7.77
N TYR A 68 -0.53 8.51 -7.93
CA TYR A 68 -0.94 7.18 -7.46
C TYR A 68 -1.23 7.14 -5.95
N TYR A 69 -0.57 8.03 -5.20
CA TYR A 69 -0.67 8.11 -3.74
C TYR A 69 -1.87 8.95 -3.25
N ALA A 70 -2.64 9.57 -4.14
CA ALA A 70 -3.85 10.32 -3.82
C ALA A 70 -5.10 9.49 -4.17
N CYS A 71 -5.39 8.43 -3.40
CA CYS A 71 -6.49 7.51 -3.70
C CYS A 71 -7.87 8.13 -3.40
N SER A 72 -8.88 7.74 -4.18
CA SER A 72 -10.30 8.09 -3.96
C SER A 72 -11.14 6.94 -3.39
N SER A 73 -10.63 5.72 -3.36
CA SER A 73 -11.21 4.54 -2.71
C SER A 73 -10.09 3.58 -2.31
N TYR A 74 -10.24 2.90 -1.16
CA TYR A 74 -9.28 1.87 -0.72
C TYR A 74 -9.63 0.46 -1.21
N VAL A 75 -10.81 0.24 -1.77
CA VAL A 75 -11.31 -1.12 -2.09
C VAL A 75 -11.60 -1.33 -3.57
N GLU A 76 -11.18 -0.41 -4.41
CA GLU A 76 -11.37 -0.47 -5.86
C GLU A 76 -10.04 -0.53 -6.60
N ILE A 77 -10.04 -1.07 -7.81
CA ILE A 77 -8.95 -0.99 -8.77
C ILE A 77 -9.19 0.19 -9.72
N ASN A 78 -8.16 0.97 -9.99
CA ASN A 78 -8.20 2.04 -10.98
C ASN A 78 -8.50 1.46 -12.37
N GLU A 79 -9.61 1.89 -12.97
CA GLU A 79 -10.05 1.44 -14.30
C GLU A 79 -9.01 1.68 -15.40
N GLU A 80 -8.11 2.67 -15.24
CA GLU A 80 -6.97 2.89 -16.14
C GLU A 80 -6.07 1.65 -16.22
N PHE A 81 -5.89 0.95 -15.10
CA PHE A 81 -4.99 -0.21 -15.05
C PHE A 81 -5.69 -1.51 -15.45
N GLY A 82 -7.00 -1.60 -15.27
CA GLY A 82 -7.78 -2.79 -15.56
C GLY A 82 -8.82 -3.08 -14.48
N THR A 83 -9.19 -4.33 -14.35
CA THR A 83 -10.26 -4.80 -13.45
C THR A 83 -9.70 -5.61 -12.28
N ALA A 84 -10.50 -5.73 -11.21
CA ALA A 84 -10.19 -6.62 -10.09
C ALA A 84 -10.02 -8.09 -10.53
N ALA A 85 -10.79 -8.55 -11.52
CA ALA A 85 -10.64 -9.88 -12.07
C ALA A 85 -9.27 -10.08 -12.76
N GLU A 86 -8.81 -9.10 -13.53
CA GLU A 86 -7.49 -9.14 -14.17
C GLU A 86 -6.36 -9.12 -13.15
N PHE A 87 -6.46 -8.31 -12.10
CA PHE A 87 -5.43 -8.28 -11.05
C PHE A 87 -5.40 -9.62 -10.27
N ARG A 88 -6.55 -10.22 -9.98
CA ARG A 88 -6.61 -11.56 -9.36
C ARG A 88 -5.89 -12.61 -10.21
N GLU A 89 -6.08 -12.59 -11.53
CA GLU A 89 -5.39 -13.48 -12.45
C GLU A 89 -3.87 -13.21 -12.51
N ILE A 90 -3.45 -11.95 -12.38
CA ILE A 90 -2.03 -11.58 -12.29
C ILE A 90 -1.40 -12.16 -11.03
N VAL A 91 -2.03 -11.99 -9.87
CA VAL A 91 -1.51 -12.52 -8.60
C VAL A 91 -1.42 -14.04 -8.66
N LYS A 92 -2.48 -14.70 -9.15
CA LYS A 92 -2.44 -16.14 -9.37
C LYS A 92 -1.30 -16.57 -10.29
N TYR A 93 -1.11 -15.88 -11.41
CA TYR A 93 -0.05 -16.19 -12.36
C TYR A 93 1.35 -15.93 -11.79
N ALA A 94 1.52 -14.88 -10.96
CA ALA A 94 2.76 -14.65 -10.22
C ALA A 94 3.09 -15.86 -9.31
N HIS A 95 2.11 -16.33 -8.56
CA HIS A 95 2.27 -17.51 -7.70
C HIS A 95 2.60 -18.78 -8.50
N ASP A 96 1.94 -18.98 -9.65
CA ASP A 96 2.23 -20.10 -10.57
C ASP A 96 3.68 -20.06 -11.11
N LEU A 97 4.26 -18.85 -11.25
CA LEU A 97 5.66 -18.61 -11.61
C LEU A 97 6.63 -18.62 -10.42
N GLY A 98 6.14 -18.87 -9.20
CA GLY A 98 6.94 -18.89 -7.98
C GLY A 98 7.24 -17.51 -7.37
N MET A 99 6.65 -16.45 -7.89
CA MET A 99 6.83 -15.09 -7.38
C MET A 99 5.79 -14.75 -6.31
N LYS A 100 6.17 -13.88 -5.36
CA LYS A 100 5.31 -13.27 -4.36
C LYS A 100 4.76 -11.93 -4.85
N VAL A 101 3.63 -11.51 -4.30
CA VAL A 101 3.00 -10.23 -4.66
C VAL A 101 2.66 -9.42 -3.43
N ILE A 102 3.20 -8.21 -3.37
CA ILE A 102 2.83 -7.18 -2.40
C ILE A 102 2.30 -5.94 -3.12
N VAL A 103 1.47 -5.17 -2.43
CA VAL A 103 0.96 -3.90 -2.96
C VAL A 103 1.39 -2.75 -2.07
N ASP A 104 1.48 -1.58 -2.68
CA ASP A 104 1.72 -0.33 -1.98
C ASP A 104 0.49 0.05 -1.15
N TRP A 105 0.69 0.43 0.10
CA TRP A 105 -0.38 0.83 1.00
C TRP A 105 -0.15 2.22 1.56
N VAL A 106 -1.00 3.17 1.14
CA VAL A 106 -0.94 4.57 1.54
C VAL A 106 -1.84 4.77 2.76
N ALA A 107 -1.27 4.64 3.96
CA ALA A 107 -2.06 4.70 5.19
C ALA A 107 -2.19 6.11 5.78
N ASN A 108 -1.25 7.04 5.51
CA ASN A 108 -1.22 8.35 6.16
C ASN A 108 -2.33 9.30 5.68
N HIS A 109 -2.70 9.24 4.41
CA HIS A 109 -3.58 10.20 3.75
C HIS A 109 -4.41 9.57 2.64
N THR A 110 -5.41 10.31 2.17
CA THR A 110 -6.16 9.99 0.94
C THR A 110 -6.15 11.18 -0.01
N GLY A 111 -6.63 10.99 -1.23
CA GLY A 111 -6.98 12.13 -2.10
C GLY A 111 -8.12 12.98 -1.54
N CYS A 112 -8.27 14.20 -2.07
CA CYS A 112 -9.19 15.20 -1.52
C CYS A 112 -10.68 14.92 -1.77
N ASP A 113 -11.04 13.93 -2.58
CA ASP A 113 -12.40 13.48 -2.88
C ASP A 113 -12.60 11.97 -2.63
N HIS A 114 -11.80 11.38 -1.75
CA HIS A 114 -12.01 10.02 -1.29
C HIS A 114 -13.42 9.85 -0.73
N GLU A 115 -14.06 8.71 -0.97
CA GLU A 115 -15.43 8.41 -0.51
C GLU A 115 -15.66 8.68 0.98
N TRP A 116 -14.67 8.41 1.83
CA TRP A 116 -14.75 8.69 3.27
C TRP A 116 -14.88 10.19 3.60
N THR A 117 -14.54 11.11 2.69
CA THR A 117 -14.76 12.55 2.93
C THR A 117 -16.24 12.92 3.06
N LEU A 118 -17.12 12.11 2.45
CA LEU A 118 -18.57 12.26 2.49
C LEU A 118 -19.21 11.33 3.51
N GLU A 119 -18.77 10.07 3.58
CA GLU A 119 -19.36 9.03 4.41
C GLU A 119 -18.90 9.12 5.87
N HIS A 120 -17.63 9.45 6.08
CA HIS A 120 -16.94 9.48 7.37
C HIS A 120 -16.03 10.70 7.50
N PRO A 121 -16.58 11.94 7.46
CA PRO A 121 -15.77 13.15 7.49
C PRO A 121 -14.98 13.36 8.80
N ASP A 122 -15.31 12.59 9.84
CA ASP A 122 -14.60 12.53 11.13
C ASP A 122 -13.35 11.63 11.10
N PHE A 123 -13.09 10.94 9.99
CA PHE A 123 -11.85 10.17 9.79
C PHE A 123 -10.63 11.05 9.47
N TYR A 124 -10.84 12.33 9.21
CA TYR A 124 -9.81 13.25 8.75
C TYR A 124 -9.44 14.30 9.78
N LYS A 125 -8.16 14.65 9.82
CA LYS A 125 -7.69 15.81 10.57
C LYS A 125 -8.31 17.10 10.03
N ARG A 126 -8.52 18.06 10.94
CA ARG A 126 -9.08 19.37 10.60
C ARG A 126 -8.20 20.49 11.13
N ASP A 127 -8.09 21.56 10.34
CA ASP A 127 -7.50 22.81 10.76
C ASP A 127 -8.39 23.59 11.75
N ASN A 128 -7.92 24.73 12.25
CA ASN A 128 -8.67 25.57 13.18
C ASN A 128 -9.95 26.17 12.57
N ALA A 129 -10.09 26.18 11.25
CA ALA A 129 -11.29 26.64 10.52
C ALA A 129 -12.25 25.48 10.22
N GLY A 130 -11.88 24.24 10.55
CA GLY A 130 -12.67 23.04 10.32
C GLY A 130 -12.49 22.41 8.94
N ASN A 131 -11.53 22.86 8.15
CA ASN A 131 -11.25 22.28 6.84
C ASN A 131 -10.35 21.04 6.96
N PHE A 132 -10.50 20.08 6.05
CA PHE A 132 -9.51 19.04 5.86
C PHE A 132 -8.19 19.65 5.40
N TYR A 133 -7.07 19.11 5.86
CA TYR A 133 -5.75 19.59 5.46
C TYR A 133 -4.73 18.45 5.44
N ASP A 134 -3.61 18.69 4.80
CA ASP A 134 -2.39 17.90 4.88
C ASP A 134 -1.35 18.63 5.74
N SER A 135 -0.67 17.91 6.62
CA SER A 135 0.34 18.47 7.53
C SER A 135 1.75 18.55 6.91
N HIS A 136 1.94 18.05 5.69
CA HIS A 136 3.23 17.93 5.02
C HIS A 136 3.41 18.90 3.84
N GLY A 137 2.36 19.65 3.46
CA GLY A 137 2.36 20.57 2.33
C GLY A 137 2.06 19.92 0.98
N TRP A 138 1.37 18.79 0.98
CA TRP A 138 0.91 18.13 -0.23
C TRP A 138 -0.52 18.53 -0.57
N ASP A 139 -0.68 19.34 -1.62
CA ASP A 139 -1.97 19.99 -1.95
C ASP A 139 -3.04 19.02 -2.49
N ASP A 140 -2.67 17.82 -2.92
CA ASP A 140 -3.54 16.84 -3.56
C ASP A 140 -4.06 15.75 -2.62
N VAL A 141 -3.68 15.80 -1.34
CA VAL A 141 -4.06 14.82 -0.32
C VAL A 141 -4.53 15.48 0.97
N ILE A 142 -5.15 14.70 1.85
CA ILE A 142 -5.63 15.09 3.17
C ILE A 142 -5.33 14.00 4.19
N ASP A 143 -4.88 14.40 5.38
CA ASP A 143 -4.44 13.51 6.45
C ASP A 143 -5.59 12.79 7.15
N LEU A 144 -5.41 11.50 7.39
CA LEU A 144 -6.28 10.70 8.25
C LEU A 144 -5.99 10.96 9.75
N ASP A 145 -7.04 10.93 10.57
CA ASP A 145 -6.92 11.08 12.02
C ASP A 145 -6.87 9.72 12.73
N TYR A 146 -5.68 9.29 13.07
CA TYR A 146 -5.43 8.05 13.79
C TYR A 146 -5.86 8.05 15.27
N ASN A 147 -6.39 9.15 15.81
CA ASN A 147 -7.09 9.14 17.09
C ASN A 147 -8.50 8.55 16.96
N ASN A 148 -9.08 8.54 15.77
CA ASN A 148 -10.38 7.94 15.48
C ASN A 148 -10.24 6.40 15.36
N GLN A 149 -10.85 5.67 16.32
CA GLN A 149 -10.74 4.21 16.37
C GLN A 149 -11.54 3.52 15.23
N GLU A 150 -12.66 4.11 14.79
CA GLU A 150 -13.46 3.56 13.68
C GLU A 150 -12.69 3.69 12.36
N MET A 151 -11.98 4.80 12.15
CA MET A 151 -11.09 4.98 11.00
C MET A 151 -9.99 3.89 10.97
N ARG A 152 -9.34 3.61 12.12
CA ARG A 152 -8.34 2.53 12.20
C ARG A 152 -8.93 1.16 11.83
N LEU A 153 -10.13 0.86 12.32
CA LEU A 153 -10.79 -0.40 12.00
C LEU A 153 -11.17 -0.49 10.52
N GLU A 154 -11.63 0.61 9.93
CA GLU A 154 -11.97 0.65 8.51
C GLU A 154 -10.73 0.51 7.61
N MET A 155 -9.61 1.14 7.99
CA MET A 155 -8.33 0.94 7.32
C MET A 155 -7.91 -0.53 7.36
N ILE A 156 -8.02 -1.20 8.50
CA ILE A 156 -7.72 -2.64 8.63
C ILE A 156 -8.67 -3.50 7.79
N ARG A 157 -9.96 -3.13 7.72
CA ARG A 157 -10.94 -3.84 6.85
C ARG A 157 -10.55 -3.71 5.37
N SER A 158 -10.15 -2.52 4.95
CA SER A 158 -9.69 -2.27 3.58
C SER A 158 -8.44 -3.08 3.23
N MET A 159 -7.45 -3.15 4.14
CA MET A 159 -6.27 -4.01 3.97
C MET A 159 -6.67 -5.49 3.88
N ARG A 160 -7.57 -5.93 4.77
CA ARG A 160 -8.07 -7.32 4.78
C ARG A 160 -8.81 -7.67 3.49
N PHE A 161 -9.59 -6.74 2.95
CA PHE A 161 -10.25 -6.92 1.64
C PHE A 161 -9.23 -7.28 0.56
N TRP A 162 -8.12 -6.54 0.43
CA TRP A 162 -7.08 -6.82 -0.56
C TRP A 162 -6.43 -8.19 -0.38
N LEU A 163 -6.15 -8.58 0.87
CA LEU A 163 -5.59 -9.90 1.18
C LEU A 163 -6.53 -11.03 0.78
N GLN A 164 -7.83 -10.89 1.06
CA GLN A 164 -8.82 -11.93 0.79
C GLN A 164 -9.21 -11.97 -0.68
N GLU A 165 -9.36 -10.83 -1.32
CA GLU A 165 -9.80 -10.71 -2.71
C GLU A 165 -8.71 -11.14 -3.70
N PHE A 166 -7.45 -10.81 -3.40
CA PHE A 166 -6.35 -11.02 -4.32
C PHE A 166 -5.32 -12.04 -3.84
N ASN A 167 -5.43 -12.56 -2.63
CA ASN A 167 -4.47 -13.50 -2.06
C ASN A 167 -3.02 -12.96 -2.04
N LEU A 168 -2.86 -11.73 -1.55
CA LEU A 168 -1.56 -11.06 -1.48
C LEU A 168 -0.63 -11.69 -0.43
N ASP A 169 0.68 -11.53 -0.62
CA ASP A 169 1.72 -11.99 0.30
C ASP A 169 2.16 -10.90 1.30
N GLY A 170 1.69 -9.65 1.15
CA GLY A 170 2.02 -8.58 2.07
C GLY A 170 1.80 -7.17 1.51
N PHE A 171 2.42 -6.20 2.18
CA PHE A 171 2.30 -4.78 1.86
C PHE A 171 3.66 -4.07 1.88
N ARG A 172 3.82 -3.11 0.99
CA ARG A 172 4.78 -2.02 1.15
C ARG A 172 4.03 -0.81 1.71
N CYS A 173 4.42 -0.34 2.87
CA CYS A 173 3.74 0.75 3.56
C CYS A 173 4.42 2.09 3.26
N ASP A 174 3.68 2.92 2.54
CA ASP A 174 4.10 4.26 2.12
C ASP A 174 4.34 5.15 3.33
N MET A 175 5.48 5.87 3.34
CA MET A 175 5.86 6.81 4.39
C MET A 175 5.46 6.32 5.79
N ALA A 176 5.83 5.08 6.12
CA ALA A 176 5.28 4.34 7.27
C ALA A 176 5.43 5.07 8.62
N MET A 177 6.45 5.93 8.75
CA MET A 177 6.68 6.73 9.96
C MET A 177 5.66 7.85 10.18
N LEU A 178 4.87 8.23 9.16
CA LEU A 178 3.81 9.23 9.30
C LEU A 178 2.52 8.64 9.90
N THR A 179 2.42 7.32 9.91
CA THR A 179 1.32 6.57 10.54
C THR A 179 1.78 6.05 11.90
N PRO A 180 0.98 6.18 12.98
CA PRO A 180 1.39 5.79 14.32
C PRO A 180 1.80 4.32 14.43
N LEU A 181 2.90 4.06 15.14
CA LEU A 181 3.42 2.71 15.36
C LEU A 181 2.39 1.75 15.98
N ASP A 182 1.59 2.23 16.93
CA ASP A 182 0.56 1.42 17.58
C ASP A 182 -0.56 0.99 16.64
N PHE A 183 -0.84 1.78 15.59
CA PHE A 183 -1.72 1.34 14.50
C PHE A 183 -1.10 0.20 13.70
N TRP A 184 0.17 0.29 13.31
CA TRP A 184 0.84 -0.79 12.58
C TRP A 184 0.89 -2.09 13.37
N LEU A 185 1.14 -2.00 14.69
CA LEU A 185 1.05 -3.15 15.60
C LEU A 185 -0.36 -3.75 15.62
N GLN A 186 -1.40 -2.90 15.72
CA GLN A 186 -2.80 -3.32 15.67
C GLN A 186 -3.16 -3.97 14.34
N ALA A 187 -2.76 -3.35 13.23
CA ALA A 187 -3.05 -3.85 11.89
C ALA A 187 -2.39 -5.21 11.64
N ARG A 188 -1.08 -5.34 11.94
CA ARG A 188 -0.36 -6.58 11.77
C ARG A 188 -0.95 -7.72 12.59
N LEU A 189 -1.27 -7.49 13.87
CA LEU A 189 -1.93 -8.48 14.72
C LEU A 189 -3.28 -8.93 14.13
N ALA A 190 -4.09 -8.00 13.65
CA ALA A 190 -5.41 -8.30 13.12
C ALA A 190 -5.38 -9.01 11.75
N LEU A 191 -4.36 -8.77 10.94
CA LEU A 191 -4.25 -9.31 9.59
C LEU A 191 -3.50 -10.64 9.53
N GLU A 192 -2.61 -10.92 10.49
CA GLU A 192 -1.82 -12.15 10.54
C GLU A 192 -2.45 -13.27 11.40
N GLU A 193 -3.72 -13.21 11.73
CA GLU A 193 -4.41 -14.24 12.54
C GLU A 193 -4.29 -15.67 11.96
N ASN A 194 -4.29 -15.80 10.63
CA ASN A 194 -4.31 -17.10 9.96
C ASN A 194 -3.10 -17.38 9.05
N HIS A 195 -2.36 -16.36 8.64
CA HIS A 195 -1.16 -16.49 7.81
C HIS A 195 -0.26 -15.27 7.97
N LYS A 196 1.03 -15.49 7.80
CA LYS A 196 2.03 -14.44 7.92
C LYS A 196 2.13 -13.65 6.61
N LEU A 197 2.37 -12.35 6.75
CA LEU A 197 2.53 -11.41 5.66
C LEU A 197 3.94 -10.82 5.67
N PHE A 198 4.38 -10.36 4.51
CA PHE A 198 5.60 -9.55 4.40
C PHE A 198 5.25 -8.07 4.53
N TRP A 199 5.94 -7.39 5.44
CA TRP A 199 5.76 -5.97 5.72
C TRP A 199 7.02 -5.19 5.39
N LEU A 200 6.98 -4.44 4.29
CA LEU A 200 8.05 -3.55 3.87
C LEU A 200 7.70 -2.10 4.21
N ALA A 201 8.53 -1.43 5.00
CA ALA A 201 8.32 -0.03 5.35
C ALA A 201 9.13 0.93 4.49
N GLU A 202 8.50 1.97 4.00
CA GLU A 202 9.21 3.15 3.54
C GLU A 202 9.55 4.05 4.72
N LEU A 203 10.71 3.83 5.30
CA LEU A 203 11.32 4.65 6.36
C LEU A 203 12.81 4.30 6.49
N ASP A 204 13.59 5.19 7.10
CA ASP A 204 14.96 4.86 7.54
C ASP A 204 14.91 4.34 8.97
N PRO A 205 15.34 3.08 9.25
CA PRO A 205 15.28 2.49 10.58
C PRO A 205 16.23 3.17 11.59
N LEU A 206 17.25 3.92 11.13
CA LEU A 206 18.10 4.68 12.04
C LEU A 206 17.41 5.93 12.58
N ASP A 207 16.46 6.51 11.82
CA ASP A 207 15.66 7.64 12.25
C ASP A 207 14.40 7.19 13.00
N ASN A 208 13.93 5.96 12.73
CA ASN A 208 12.68 5.38 13.25
C ASN A 208 12.91 3.98 13.86
N PRO A 209 13.80 3.83 14.85
CA PRO A 209 14.23 2.51 15.35
C PRO A 209 13.09 1.69 15.97
N ASP A 210 12.05 2.34 16.50
CA ASP A 210 10.92 1.63 17.11
C ASP A 210 10.06 0.89 16.10
N TYR A 211 10.07 1.30 14.82
CA TYR A 211 9.25 0.68 13.77
C TYR A 211 9.79 -0.70 13.33
N VAL A 212 11.08 -1.00 13.59
CA VAL A 212 11.66 -2.32 13.27
C VAL A 212 10.99 -3.48 14.02
N GLN A 213 10.22 -3.20 15.08
CA GLN A 213 9.47 -4.23 15.79
C GLN A 213 8.23 -4.71 15.05
N VAL A 214 7.78 -3.98 14.03
CA VAL A 214 6.54 -4.29 13.30
C VAL A 214 6.76 -4.56 11.82
N PHE A 215 7.88 -4.15 11.24
CA PHE A 215 8.20 -4.36 9.83
C PHE A 215 9.29 -5.40 9.65
N ASP A 216 9.18 -6.22 8.60
CA ASP A 216 10.17 -7.26 8.27
C ASP A 216 11.38 -6.69 7.54
N ALA A 217 11.17 -5.62 6.77
CA ALA A 217 12.20 -4.89 6.04
C ALA A 217 11.87 -3.40 5.97
N ALA A 218 12.89 -2.58 5.80
CA ALA A 218 12.76 -1.13 5.64
C ALA A 218 13.77 -0.61 4.61
N TYR A 219 13.55 0.59 4.12
CA TYR A 219 14.46 1.29 3.23
C TYR A 219 15.74 1.69 3.98
N THR A 220 16.81 1.87 3.21
CA THR A 220 18.12 2.31 3.71
C THR A 220 18.56 3.55 2.95
N TRP A 221 17.82 4.61 3.01
CA TRP A 221 18.08 5.85 2.25
C TRP A 221 19.50 6.37 2.40
N ARG A 222 20.12 6.16 3.58
CA ARG A 222 21.51 6.58 3.82
C ARG A 222 22.56 5.79 3.06
N TRP A 223 22.18 4.67 2.43
CA TRP A 223 23.07 3.82 1.65
C TRP A 223 22.90 4.00 0.14
N MET A 224 21.93 4.81 -0.25
CA MET A 224 21.68 5.23 -1.63
C MET A 224 22.36 6.57 -1.91
#